data_37f02a137edd4cfe84b8404c58bdb764
#
_entry.id   37f02a137edd4cfe84b8404c58bdb764
#
_cell.length_a   1.000
_cell.length_b   1.000
_cell.length_c   1.000
_cell.angle_alpha   90.00
_cell.angle_beta   90.00
_cell.angle_gamma   90.00
#
_symmetry.space_group_name_H-M   'P 1'
#
loop_
_entity.id
_entity.type
_entity.pdbx_description
1 polymer ?
#
loop_
_entity_poly.entity_id
_entity_poly.type
_entity_poly.pdbx_seq_one_letter_code
_entity_poly.pdbx_strand_id
1 'polypeptide(L)'
;MKSVLLVDDSATMLMSLKGSLEISGFRVETAPDGAAALRRLTSGLRPDLIITDINMPRMDGLSLIREARKLLRFTPILALTTESQRDKRDEAKRHGATGWLVKPFDPQKLIAVVRKVLG
;
A
#
# COMPACT_ATOMS: atom_id res chain seq x y z
N MET A 1 4.49 15.46 9.61
CA MET A 1 3.91 14.10 9.76
C MET A 1 3.81 13.45 8.38
N LYS A 2 4.45 12.30 8.22
CA LYS A 2 4.40 11.57 6.95
C LYS A 2 3.02 10.93 6.75
N SER A 3 2.57 10.88 5.51
CA SER A 3 1.25 10.36 5.17
C SER A 3 1.36 9.05 4.40
N VAL A 4 0.44 8.13 4.71
CA VAL A 4 0.37 6.80 4.10
C VAL A 4 -1.01 6.60 3.51
N LEU A 5 -1.07 6.16 2.26
CA LEU A 5 -2.32 5.68 1.66
C LEU A 5 -2.34 4.16 1.79
N LEU A 6 -3.31 3.65 2.52
CA LEU A 6 -3.46 2.22 2.80
C LEU A 6 -4.65 1.67 2.02
N VAL A 7 -4.39 0.66 1.19
CA VAL A 7 -5.40 0.11 0.27
C VAL A 7 -5.59 -1.37 0.54
N ASP A 8 -6.78 -1.75 0.96
CA ASP A 8 -7.13 -3.15 1.26
C ASP A 8 -8.65 -3.27 1.21
N ASP A 9 -9.17 -4.39 0.71
CA ASP A 9 -10.62 -4.60 0.66
C ASP A 9 -11.20 -5.14 1.97
N SER A 10 -10.35 -5.48 2.93
CA SER A 10 -10.78 -5.90 4.27
C SER A 10 -10.91 -4.69 5.18
N ALA A 11 -12.15 -4.34 5.55
CA ALA A 11 -12.39 -3.23 6.47
C ALA A 11 -11.69 -3.44 7.82
N THR A 12 -11.68 -4.69 8.31
CA THR A 12 -11.01 -5.04 9.56
C THR A 12 -9.51 -4.78 9.47
N MET A 13 -8.88 -5.20 8.37
CA MET A 13 -7.45 -4.99 8.16
C MET A 13 -7.13 -3.50 8.07
N LEU A 14 -7.95 -2.73 7.35
CA LEU A 14 -7.76 -1.28 7.23
C LEU A 14 -7.80 -0.61 8.59
N MET A 15 -8.79 -0.95 9.43
CA MET A 15 -8.91 -0.36 10.77
C MET A 15 -7.72 -0.70 11.65
N SER A 16 -7.32 -1.97 11.63
CA SER A 16 -6.21 -2.45 12.45
C SER A 16 -4.90 -1.77 12.06
N LEU A 17 -4.56 -1.77 10.79
CA LEU A 17 -3.31 -1.18 10.32
C LEU A 17 -3.31 0.33 10.43
N LYS A 18 -4.45 0.97 10.16
CA LYS A 18 -4.58 2.42 10.32
C LYS A 18 -4.30 2.81 11.77
N GLY A 19 -4.90 2.10 12.72
CA GLY A 19 -4.68 2.38 14.15
C GLY A 19 -3.22 2.25 14.54
N SER A 20 -2.57 1.17 14.11
CA SER A 20 -1.16 0.94 14.42
C SER A 20 -0.25 2.02 13.83
N LEU A 21 -0.52 2.42 12.60
CA LEU A 21 0.28 3.46 11.93
C LEU A 21 0.06 4.83 12.56
N GLU A 22 -1.18 5.16 12.92
CA GLU A 22 -1.49 6.45 13.55
C GLU A 22 -0.84 6.57 14.94
N ILE A 23 -0.86 5.49 15.72
CA ILE A 23 -0.18 5.46 17.01
C ILE A 23 1.32 5.68 16.83
N SER A 24 1.88 5.19 15.72
CA SER A 24 3.30 5.34 15.41
C SER A 24 3.66 6.70 14.79
N GLY A 25 2.70 7.60 14.66
CA GLY A 25 2.96 8.97 14.24
C GLY A 25 2.72 9.26 12.76
N PHE A 26 2.04 8.37 12.05
CA PHE A 26 1.74 8.59 10.63
C PHE A 26 0.32 9.09 10.44
N ARG A 27 0.10 9.92 9.42
CA ARG A 27 -1.23 10.25 8.95
C ARG A 27 -1.64 9.17 7.96
N VAL A 28 -2.86 8.63 8.10
CA VAL A 28 -3.30 7.51 7.26
C VAL A 28 -4.59 7.86 6.54
N GLU A 29 -4.57 7.69 5.22
CA GLU A 29 -5.75 7.71 4.37
C GLU A 29 -6.00 6.30 3.90
N THR A 30 -7.26 5.88 3.80
CA THR A 30 -7.59 4.51 3.40
C THR A 30 -8.44 4.50 2.14
N ALA A 31 -8.35 3.39 1.41
CA ALA A 31 -9.21 3.13 0.26
C ALA A 31 -9.56 1.64 0.24
N PRO A 32 -10.81 1.27 -0.10
CA PRO A 32 -11.24 -0.13 -0.05
C PRO A 32 -10.82 -0.97 -1.27
N ASP A 33 -10.35 -0.33 -2.32
CA ASP A 33 -9.89 -1.03 -3.52
C ASP A 33 -9.02 -0.12 -4.37
N GLY A 34 -8.45 -0.70 -5.44
CA GLY A 34 -7.53 0.05 -6.30
C GLY A 34 -8.20 1.19 -7.05
N ALA A 35 -9.46 1.03 -7.45
CA ALA A 35 -10.17 2.07 -8.17
C ALA A 35 -10.40 3.30 -7.29
N ALA A 36 -10.81 3.08 -6.04
CA ALA A 36 -11.00 4.19 -5.08
C ALA A 36 -9.67 4.88 -4.79
N ALA A 37 -8.60 4.10 -4.61
CA ALA A 37 -7.26 4.66 -4.38
C ALA A 37 -6.82 5.51 -5.56
N LEU A 38 -6.98 5.00 -6.78
CA LEU A 38 -6.55 5.72 -7.98
C LEU A 38 -7.34 7.04 -8.14
N ARG A 39 -8.64 7.03 -7.85
CA ARG A 39 -9.44 8.27 -7.88
C ARG A 39 -8.89 9.31 -6.92
N ARG A 40 -8.46 8.90 -5.71
CA ARG A 40 -7.87 9.80 -4.74
C ARG A 40 -6.56 10.40 -5.29
N LEU A 41 -5.73 9.57 -5.92
CA LEU A 41 -4.46 10.04 -6.49
C LEU A 41 -4.67 10.98 -7.66
N THR A 42 -5.61 10.67 -8.55
CA THR A 42 -5.90 11.55 -9.70
C THR A 42 -6.56 12.86 -9.25
N SER A 43 -7.23 12.86 -8.09
CA SER A 43 -7.84 14.08 -7.54
C SER A 43 -6.86 14.92 -6.74
N GLY A 44 -5.59 14.51 -6.64
CA GLY A 44 -4.56 15.34 -6.04
C GLY A 44 -3.95 14.84 -4.73
N LEU A 45 -4.41 13.71 -4.19
CA LEU A 45 -3.79 13.15 -2.99
C LEU A 45 -2.34 12.80 -3.28
N ARG A 46 -1.43 13.23 -2.41
CA ARG A 46 0.02 12.98 -2.57
C ARG A 46 0.57 12.36 -1.31
N PRO A 47 0.41 11.02 -1.13
CA PRO A 47 0.95 10.35 0.04
C PRO A 47 2.47 10.23 -0.05
N ASP A 48 3.09 10.08 1.10
CA ASP A 48 4.53 9.80 1.16
C ASP A 48 4.83 8.32 0.92
N LEU A 49 3.82 7.47 1.10
CA LEU A 49 3.94 6.02 0.92
C LEU A 49 2.58 5.45 0.54
N ILE A 50 2.57 4.49 -0.36
CA ILE A 50 1.37 3.70 -0.67
C ILE A 50 1.61 2.27 -0.20
N ILE A 51 0.66 1.71 0.55
CA ILE A 51 0.65 0.30 0.95
C ILE A 51 -0.60 -0.31 0.36
N THR A 52 -0.48 -1.32 -0.48
CA THR A 52 -1.64 -1.92 -1.15
C THR A 52 -1.61 -3.43 -1.11
N ASP A 53 -2.76 -4.04 -0.82
CA ASP A 53 -2.97 -5.46 -1.06
C ASP A 53 -2.95 -5.70 -2.58
N ILE A 54 -2.66 -6.93 -2.97
CA ILE A 54 -2.65 -7.30 -4.39
C ILE A 54 -4.04 -7.74 -4.84
N ASN A 55 -4.68 -8.64 -4.10
CA ASN A 55 -6.00 -9.15 -4.49
C ASN A 55 -7.11 -8.27 -3.94
N MET A 56 -7.78 -7.54 -4.82
CA MET A 56 -8.89 -6.66 -4.47
C MET A 56 -9.90 -6.64 -5.61
N PRO A 57 -11.19 -6.40 -5.32
CA PRO A 57 -12.18 -6.22 -6.38
C PRO A 57 -12.01 -4.88 -7.10
N ARG A 58 -12.64 -4.74 -8.22
CA ARG A 58 -12.69 -3.55 -9.07
C ARG A 58 -11.37 -3.17 -9.72
N MET A 59 -10.32 -2.99 -8.97
CA MET A 59 -8.97 -2.81 -9.50
C MET A 59 -8.01 -3.46 -8.51
N ASP A 60 -7.22 -4.44 -8.96
CA ASP A 60 -6.27 -5.13 -8.09
C ASP A 60 -5.03 -4.27 -7.83
N GLY A 61 -4.19 -4.75 -6.90
CA GLY A 61 -3.00 -4.02 -6.50
C GLY A 61 -1.96 -3.90 -7.60
N LEU A 62 -1.84 -4.89 -8.48
CA LEU A 62 -0.88 -4.83 -9.58
C LEU A 62 -1.24 -3.70 -10.55
N SER A 63 -2.51 -3.60 -10.90
CA SER A 63 -2.99 -2.52 -11.76
C SER A 63 -2.85 -1.17 -11.09
N LEU A 64 -3.17 -1.10 -9.79
CA LEU A 64 -3.01 0.15 -9.03
C LEU A 64 -1.55 0.60 -9.01
N ILE A 65 -0.61 -0.32 -8.75
CA ILE A 65 0.82 0.02 -8.72
C ILE A 65 1.24 0.59 -10.07
N ARG A 66 0.85 -0.05 -11.15
CA ARG A 66 1.20 0.40 -12.50
C ARG A 66 0.67 1.81 -12.76
N GLU A 67 -0.61 2.06 -12.45
CA GLU A 67 -1.24 3.37 -12.71
C GLU A 67 -0.73 4.44 -11.75
N ALA A 68 -0.54 4.11 -10.47
CA ALA A 68 -0.02 5.04 -9.49
C ALA A 68 1.40 5.50 -9.85
N ARG A 69 2.21 4.59 -10.37
CA ARG A 69 3.59 4.92 -10.74
C ARG A 69 3.66 5.94 -11.87
N LYS A 70 2.68 5.97 -12.74
CA LYS A 70 2.58 7.00 -13.79
C LYS A 70 2.36 8.39 -13.21
N LEU A 71 1.63 8.47 -12.08
CA LEU A 71 1.32 9.74 -11.41
C LEU A 71 2.40 10.12 -10.41
N LEU A 72 3.00 9.15 -9.73
CA LEU A 72 3.90 9.35 -8.60
C LEU A 72 5.21 8.58 -8.86
N ARG A 73 6.15 9.24 -9.51
CA ARG A 73 7.37 8.58 -10.01
C ARG A 73 8.29 8.09 -8.90
N PHE A 74 8.31 8.79 -7.76
CA PHE A 74 9.29 8.52 -6.70
C PHE A 74 8.68 8.08 -5.37
N THR A 75 7.36 8.06 -5.27
CA THR A 75 6.69 7.63 -4.04
C THR A 75 6.91 6.14 -3.82
N PRO A 76 7.41 5.72 -2.66
CA PRO A 76 7.55 4.29 -2.40
C PRO A 76 6.18 3.60 -2.33
N ILE A 77 6.13 2.37 -2.84
CA ILE A 77 4.92 1.54 -2.87
C ILE A 77 5.27 0.17 -2.31
N LEU A 78 4.56 -0.24 -1.26
CA LEU A 78 4.71 -1.56 -0.66
C LEU A 78 3.51 -2.43 -1.01
N ALA A 79 3.75 -3.63 -1.52
CA ALA A 79 2.70 -4.59 -1.81
C ALA A 79 2.53 -5.55 -0.64
N LEU A 80 1.27 -5.87 -0.29
CA LEU A 80 0.95 -6.87 0.71
C LEU A 80 0.57 -8.15 -0.03
N THR A 81 1.34 -9.22 0.19
CA THR A 81 1.21 -10.47 -0.57
C THR A 81 1.04 -11.65 0.36
N THR A 82 0.61 -12.80 -0.20
CA THR A 82 0.67 -14.08 0.52
C THR A 82 1.79 -14.93 -0.07
N GLU A 83 2.13 -16.03 0.60
CA GLU A 83 3.15 -16.96 0.09
C GLU A 83 2.77 -17.54 -1.28
N SER A 84 1.48 -17.66 -1.55
CA SER A 84 0.98 -18.20 -2.82
C SER A 84 1.07 -17.21 -3.98
N GLN A 85 1.52 -15.98 -3.73
CA GLN A 85 1.54 -14.90 -4.73
C GLN A 85 2.96 -14.51 -5.16
N ARG A 86 3.89 -15.46 -5.19
CA ARG A 86 5.30 -15.15 -5.53
C ARG A 86 5.45 -14.56 -6.93
N ASP A 87 4.73 -15.11 -7.91
CA ASP A 87 4.73 -14.58 -9.27
C ASP A 87 4.16 -13.18 -9.34
N LYS A 88 3.15 -12.89 -8.51
CA LYS A 88 2.56 -11.55 -8.43
C LYS A 88 3.50 -10.55 -7.76
N ARG A 89 4.33 -11.00 -6.82
CA ARG A 89 5.36 -10.13 -6.24
C ARG A 89 6.35 -9.66 -7.30
N ASP A 90 6.79 -10.59 -8.15
CA ASP A 90 7.72 -10.27 -9.23
C ASP A 90 7.08 -9.30 -10.21
N GLU A 91 5.80 -9.50 -10.53
CA GLU A 91 5.07 -8.60 -11.41
C GLU A 91 4.90 -7.22 -10.77
N ALA A 92 4.60 -7.15 -9.47
CA ALA A 92 4.49 -5.89 -8.76
C ALA A 92 5.80 -5.10 -8.82
N LYS A 93 6.92 -5.79 -8.66
CA LYS A 93 8.23 -5.17 -8.75
C LYS A 93 8.47 -4.61 -10.14
N ARG A 94 8.11 -5.37 -11.19
CA ARG A 94 8.23 -4.90 -12.57
C ARG A 94 7.38 -3.64 -12.83
N HIS A 95 6.24 -3.52 -12.18
CA HIS A 95 5.37 -2.34 -12.31
C HIS A 95 5.83 -1.16 -11.46
N GLY A 96 6.82 -1.35 -10.60
CA GLY A 96 7.40 -0.26 -9.84
C GLY A 96 7.20 -0.30 -8.33
N ALA A 97 6.78 -1.43 -7.77
CA ALA A 97 6.72 -1.59 -6.32
C ALA A 97 8.12 -1.51 -5.73
N THR A 98 8.24 -0.82 -4.59
CA THR A 98 9.51 -0.65 -3.89
C THR A 98 9.86 -1.90 -3.09
N GLY A 99 8.85 -2.59 -2.57
CA GLY A 99 9.04 -3.80 -1.79
C GLY A 99 7.71 -4.47 -1.47
N TRP A 100 7.74 -5.47 -0.62
CA TRP A 100 6.55 -6.19 -0.24
C TRP A 100 6.65 -6.72 1.19
N LEU A 101 5.48 -7.05 1.77
CA LEU A 101 5.36 -7.80 3.02
C LEU A 101 4.47 -9.00 2.79
N VAL A 102 4.83 -10.15 3.37
CA VAL A 102 4.07 -11.39 3.20
C VAL A 102 3.10 -11.55 4.37
N LYS A 103 1.83 -11.75 4.05
CA LYS A 103 0.79 -12.01 5.05
C LYS A 103 0.85 -13.48 5.50
N PRO A 104 0.58 -13.78 6.77
CA PRO A 104 0.30 -12.84 7.85
C PRO A 104 1.59 -12.21 8.39
N PHE A 105 1.48 -10.97 8.87
CA PHE A 105 2.61 -10.27 9.47
C PHE A 105 2.18 -9.57 10.76
N ASP A 106 3.13 -9.37 11.66
CA ASP A 106 2.94 -8.61 12.88
C ASP A 106 2.88 -7.11 12.52
N PRO A 107 1.92 -6.34 13.07
CA PRO A 107 1.87 -4.88 12.83
C PRO A 107 3.19 -4.18 13.13
N GLN A 108 3.97 -4.66 14.11
CA GLN A 108 5.27 -4.07 14.41
C GLN A 108 6.26 -4.24 13.26
N LYS A 109 6.16 -5.35 12.53
CA LYS A 109 6.99 -5.58 11.36
C LYS A 109 6.65 -4.59 10.25
N LEU A 110 5.35 -4.33 10.04
CA LEU A 110 4.92 -3.33 9.07
C LEU A 110 5.47 -1.96 9.42
N ILE A 111 5.34 -1.54 10.67
CA ILE A 111 5.82 -0.23 11.13
C ILE A 111 7.33 -0.11 10.94
N ALA A 112 8.08 -1.16 11.26
CA ALA A 112 9.53 -1.16 11.07
C ALA A 112 9.90 -0.95 9.61
N VAL A 113 9.19 -1.63 8.69
CA VAL A 113 9.42 -1.48 7.25
C VAL A 113 9.05 -0.07 6.79
N VAL A 114 7.93 0.46 7.26
CA VAL A 114 7.48 1.80 6.90
C VAL A 114 8.52 2.84 7.33
N ARG A 115 9.02 2.74 8.55
CA ARG A 115 10.06 3.67 9.04
C ARG A 115 11.34 3.56 8.23
N LYS A 116 11.72 2.35 7.85
CA LYS A 116 12.92 2.14 7.03
C LYS A 116 12.76 2.77 5.65
N VAL A 117 11.58 2.63 5.04
CA VAL A 117 11.31 3.14 3.70
C VAL A 117 11.20 4.66 3.68
N LEU A 118 10.59 5.24 4.70
CA LEU A 118 10.38 6.69 4.78
C LEU A 118 11.56 7.45 5.43
N GLY A 119 12.51 6.72 5.93
CA GLY A 119 13.68 7.30 6.55
C GLY A 119 13.42 7.76 7.95
#